data_38d688e2347d48e90570be9272be244c
#
_entry.id   38d688e2347d48e90570be9272be244c
#
_cell.length_a   1.000
_cell.length_b   1.000
_cell.length_c   1.000
_cell.angle_alpha   90.00
_cell.angle_beta   90.00
_cell.angle_gamma   90.00
#
_symmetry.space_group_name_H-M   'P 1'
#
loop_
_entity.id
_entity.type
_entity.pdbx_description
1 polymer ?
#
loop_
_entity_poly.entity_id
_entity_poly.type
_entity_poly.pdbx_seq_one_letter_code
_entity_poly.pdbx_strand_id
1 'polypeptide(L)'
;MNTNAPIVTLALPLQPTDHTQGPEHARVTLMEYGDFECPTCKVAAPTTRMLLDQFPNQIRFAYRHFPLEDAHPHALLAAEASESAAAQGRFWPMFELLFRNQAHLKEKDLQRYAVEVGLDMARYTAEMDDHIYLQKVREHVESGRRSHILSLIHI
;
A
#
# COMPACT_ATOMS: atom_id res chain seq x y z
N MET A 1 -12.17 -8.37 32.48
CA MET A 1 -11.28 -8.05 31.33
C MET A 1 -11.76 -6.74 30.74
N ASN A 2 -11.00 -5.65 30.93
CA ASN A 2 -11.37 -4.33 30.38
C ASN A 2 -11.04 -4.32 28.88
N THR A 3 -12.05 -4.51 28.04
CA THR A 3 -11.96 -4.44 26.58
C THR A 3 -12.18 -3.01 26.08
N ASN A 4 -11.56 -2.02 26.70
CA ASN A 4 -11.59 -0.65 26.22
C ASN A 4 -10.30 -0.35 25.41
N ALA A 5 -10.03 -1.14 24.38
CA ALA A 5 -9.16 -0.67 23.32
C ALA A 5 -9.88 0.49 22.61
N PRO A 6 -9.20 1.62 22.36
CA PRO A 6 -9.84 2.72 21.64
C PRO A 6 -10.29 2.24 20.26
N ILE A 7 -11.58 2.40 19.97
CA ILE A 7 -12.09 2.12 18.62
C ILE A 7 -11.53 3.21 17.70
N VAL A 8 -10.62 2.82 16.81
CA VAL A 8 -10.13 3.70 15.76
C VAL A 8 -11.15 3.71 14.63
N THR A 9 -11.78 4.85 14.41
CA THR A 9 -12.68 5.04 13.28
C THR A 9 -11.93 5.65 12.11
N LEU A 10 -12.01 5.03 10.94
CA LEU A 10 -11.42 5.59 9.72
C LEU A 10 -12.11 6.91 9.36
N ALA A 11 -11.32 7.97 9.19
CA ALA A 11 -11.83 9.27 8.74
C ALA A 11 -12.38 9.21 7.30
N LEU A 12 -11.83 8.31 6.49
CA LEU A 12 -12.31 7.99 5.15
C LEU A 12 -12.66 6.49 5.11
N PRO A 13 -13.92 6.10 5.00
CA PRO A 13 -14.32 4.71 4.81
C PRO A 13 -13.65 4.06 3.61
N LEU A 14 -13.71 2.73 3.52
CA LEU A 14 -13.20 1.99 2.37
C LEU A 14 -13.83 2.50 1.06
N GLN A 15 -13.00 2.81 0.09
CA GLN A 15 -13.38 3.35 -1.21
C GLN A 15 -13.21 2.29 -2.30
N PRO A 16 -13.95 2.37 -3.42
CA PRO A 16 -13.74 1.49 -4.58
C PRO A 16 -12.34 1.59 -5.18
N THR A 17 -11.65 2.70 -4.94
CA THR A 17 -10.29 2.96 -5.42
C THR A 17 -9.19 2.42 -4.49
N ASP A 18 -9.55 1.90 -3.33
CA ASP A 18 -8.61 1.24 -2.42
C ASP A 18 -8.14 -0.11 -3.01
N HIS A 19 -6.89 -0.44 -2.76
CA HIS A 19 -6.34 -1.74 -3.14
C HIS A 19 -6.78 -2.79 -2.16
N THR A 20 -7.55 -3.77 -2.62
CA THR A 20 -8.13 -4.79 -1.73
C THR A 20 -7.84 -6.21 -2.21
N GLN A 21 -7.73 -7.13 -1.26
CA GLN A 21 -7.70 -8.59 -1.47
C GLN A 21 -8.70 -9.26 -0.54
N GLY A 22 -9.21 -10.42 -0.93
CA GLY A 22 -10.24 -11.15 -0.19
C GLY A 22 -11.67 -10.74 -0.60
N PRO A 23 -12.68 -11.42 -0.05
CA PRO A 23 -14.06 -11.24 -0.48
C PRO A 23 -14.62 -9.87 -0.07
N GLU A 24 -15.46 -9.31 -0.93
CA GLU A 24 -16.09 -8.00 -0.69
C GLU A 24 -16.93 -7.96 0.59
N HIS A 25 -17.58 -9.07 0.91
CA HIS A 25 -18.46 -9.21 2.09
C HIS A 25 -17.79 -9.94 3.25
N ALA A 26 -16.45 -9.83 3.38
CA ALA A 26 -15.73 -10.38 4.51
C ALA A 26 -16.25 -9.78 5.83
N ARG A 27 -16.26 -10.60 6.88
CA ARG A 27 -16.70 -10.17 8.22
C ARG A 27 -15.77 -9.16 8.87
N VAL A 28 -14.49 -9.20 8.48
CA VAL A 28 -13.42 -8.33 8.99
C VAL A 28 -12.70 -7.70 7.83
N THR A 29 -12.50 -6.39 7.89
CA THR A 29 -11.60 -5.67 6.98
C THR A 29 -10.35 -5.25 7.75
N LEU A 30 -9.20 -5.73 7.30
CA LEU A 30 -7.88 -5.34 7.79
C LEU A 30 -7.39 -4.19 6.90
N MET A 31 -7.33 -2.96 7.45
CA MET A 31 -6.82 -1.79 6.75
C MET A 31 -5.37 -1.53 7.17
N GLU A 32 -4.47 -1.52 6.21
CA GLU A 32 -3.08 -1.13 6.41
C GLU A 32 -2.80 0.23 5.74
N TYR A 33 -2.22 1.14 6.49
CA TYR A 33 -1.54 2.32 5.97
C TYR A 33 -0.05 2.01 5.94
N GLY A 34 0.51 1.85 4.76
CA GLY A 34 1.83 1.29 4.59
C GLY A 34 2.82 2.15 3.81
N ASP A 35 4.09 1.82 4.02
CA ASP A 35 5.25 2.46 3.42
C ASP A 35 6.20 1.37 2.91
N PHE A 36 6.51 1.40 1.61
CA PHE A 36 7.33 0.37 0.97
C PHE A 36 8.79 0.36 1.46
N GLU A 37 9.27 1.45 2.06
CA GLU A 37 10.62 1.54 2.60
C GLU A 37 10.67 1.25 4.12
N CYS A 38 9.52 1.10 4.79
CA CYS A 38 9.44 0.83 6.22
C CYS A 38 9.70 -0.65 6.54
N PRO A 39 10.71 -0.97 7.39
CA PRO A 39 11.03 -2.35 7.76
C PRO A 39 9.87 -3.09 8.42
N THR A 40 9.06 -2.40 9.24
CA THR A 40 7.90 -3.00 9.92
C THR A 40 6.81 -3.41 8.93
N CYS A 41 6.54 -2.60 7.90
CA CYS A 41 5.60 -2.93 6.85
C CYS A 41 6.07 -4.15 6.04
N LYS A 42 7.38 -4.27 5.80
CA LYS A 42 7.95 -5.46 5.16
C LYS A 42 7.67 -6.75 5.95
N VAL A 43 7.76 -6.69 7.28
CA VAL A 43 7.47 -7.84 8.16
C VAL A 43 5.97 -8.14 8.19
N ALA A 44 5.12 -7.13 8.09
CA ALA A 44 3.67 -7.30 8.10
C ALA A 44 3.14 -7.99 6.84
N ALA A 45 3.72 -7.72 5.67
CA ALA A 45 3.23 -8.23 4.39
C ALA A 45 3.07 -9.77 4.32
N PRO A 46 4.05 -10.60 4.70
CA PRO A 46 3.86 -12.06 4.73
C PRO A 46 2.86 -12.51 5.81
N THR A 47 2.74 -11.80 6.94
CA THR A 47 1.75 -12.10 7.97
C THR A 47 0.34 -11.86 7.45
N THR A 48 0.12 -10.76 6.76
CA THR A 48 -1.17 -10.46 6.10
C THR A 48 -1.52 -11.53 5.07
N ARG A 49 -0.56 -11.96 4.25
CA ARG A 49 -0.75 -13.06 3.30
C ARG A 49 -1.18 -14.34 4.01
N MET A 50 -0.49 -14.71 5.07
CA MET A 50 -0.82 -15.91 5.86
C MET A 50 -2.23 -15.84 6.44
N LEU A 51 -2.66 -14.67 6.95
CA LEU A 51 -4.03 -14.48 7.46
C LEU A 51 -5.09 -14.64 6.36
N LEU A 52 -4.85 -14.09 5.18
CA LEU A 52 -5.76 -14.24 4.04
C LEU A 52 -5.87 -15.70 3.59
N ASP A 53 -4.76 -16.44 3.60
CA ASP A 53 -4.74 -17.86 3.23
C ASP A 53 -5.43 -18.75 4.29
N GLN A 54 -5.28 -18.43 5.58
CA GLN A 54 -5.93 -19.17 6.67
C GLN A 54 -7.42 -18.87 6.81
N PHE A 55 -7.85 -17.65 6.46
CA PHE A 55 -9.23 -17.17 6.63
C PHE A 55 -9.82 -16.61 5.32
N PRO A 56 -9.83 -17.40 4.22
CA PRO A 56 -10.07 -16.89 2.87
C PRO A 56 -11.45 -16.25 2.68
N ASN A 57 -12.45 -16.59 3.52
CA ASN A 57 -13.80 -16.07 3.41
C ASN A 57 -14.18 -15.10 4.54
N GLN A 58 -13.24 -14.77 5.42
CA GLN A 58 -13.54 -13.99 6.62
C GLN A 58 -12.82 -12.65 6.67
N ILE A 59 -11.69 -12.53 5.97
CA ILE A 59 -10.85 -11.34 5.98
C ILE A 59 -10.79 -10.73 4.59
N ARG A 60 -11.01 -9.42 4.53
CA ARG A 60 -10.68 -8.55 3.41
C ARG A 60 -9.50 -7.68 3.82
N PHE A 61 -8.45 -7.67 3.04
CA PHE A 61 -7.30 -6.78 3.23
C PHE A 61 -7.46 -5.55 2.36
N ALA A 62 -7.17 -4.37 2.91
CA ALA A 62 -7.15 -3.10 2.19
C ALA A 62 -5.85 -2.36 2.50
N TYR A 63 -5.24 -1.77 1.48
CA TYR A 63 -3.99 -1.05 1.59
C TYR A 63 -4.12 0.40 1.11
N ARG A 64 -3.57 1.33 1.89
CA ARG A 64 -3.39 2.73 1.56
C ARG A 64 -1.95 3.15 1.79
N HIS A 65 -1.48 4.10 1.01
CA HIS A 65 -0.14 4.64 1.13
C HIS A 65 0.00 5.57 2.33
N PHE A 66 1.12 5.42 3.04
CA PHE A 66 1.53 6.34 4.10
C PHE A 66 3.06 6.49 4.11
N PRO A 67 3.67 7.00 3.02
CA PRO A 67 5.11 7.19 2.94
C PRO A 67 5.57 8.21 3.99
N LEU A 68 6.56 7.83 4.80
CA LEU A 68 7.22 8.68 5.79
C LEU A 68 8.43 9.37 5.14
N GLU A 69 8.18 10.38 4.34
CA GLU A 69 9.17 11.03 3.46
C GLU A 69 10.42 11.53 4.22
N ASP A 70 10.26 11.97 5.48
CA ASP A 70 11.38 12.44 6.30
C ASP A 70 12.34 11.32 6.72
N ALA A 71 11.85 10.08 6.85
CA ALA A 71 12.62 8.91 7.27
C ALA A 71 12.97 7.99 6.09
N HIS A 72 12.16 7.97 5.05
CA HIS A 72 12.20 7.02 3.94
C HIS A 72 12.19 7.78 2.60
N PRO A 73 13.36 8.17 2.07
CA PRO A 73 13.46 9.07 0.92
C PRO A 73 12.92 8.51 -0.41
N HIS A 74 12.77 7.18 -0.52
CA HIS A 74 12.27 6.53 -1.75
C HIS A 74 10.81 6.09 -1.62
N ALA A 75 10.19 6.20 -0.44
CA ALA A 75 8.86 5.68 -0.16
C ALA A 75 7.77 6.33 -1.03
N LEU A 76 7.84 7.64 -1.23
CA LEU A 76 6.87 8.37 -2.05
C LEU A 76 6.91 7.89 -3.50
N LEU A 77 8.10 7.82 -4.09
CA LEU A 77 8.25 7.39 -5.48
C LEU A 77 7.84 5.92 -5.68
N ALA A 78 8.12 5.06 -4.69
CA ALA A 78 7.66 3.68 -4.71
C ALA A 78 6.13 3.57 -4.63
N ALA A 79 5.48 4.45 -3.85
CA ALA A 79 4.03 4.53 -3.80
C ALA A 79 3.44 4.94 -5.17
N GLU A 80 3.98 5.97 -5.82
CA GLU A 80 3.56 6.38 -7.16
C GLU A 80 3.77 5.26 -8.20
N ALA A 81 4.91 4.56 -8.15
CA ALA A 81 5.18 3.43 -9.04
C ALA A 81 4.16 2.30 -8.87
N SER A 82 3.74 2.02 -7.64
CA SER A 82 2.71 1.01 -7.37
C SER A 82 1.33 1.44 -7.89
N GLU A 83 1.01 2.74 -7.90
CA GLU A 83 -0.21 3.27 -8.48
C GLU A 83 -0.21 3.21 -10.01
N SER A 84 0.93 3.48 -10.65
CA SER A 84 1.08 3.27 -12.09
C SER A 84 0.88 1.79 -12.46
N ALA A 85 1.41 0.89 -11.65
CA ALA A 85 1.14 -0.54 -11.79
C ALA A 85 -0.34 -0.87 -11.58
N ALA A 86 -1.00 -0.24 -10.59
CA ALA A 86 -2.44 -0.41 -10.33
C ALA A 86 -3.29 -0.02 -11.53
N ALA A 87 -2.97 1.10 -12.18
CA ALA A 87 -3.67 1.58 -13.37
C ALA A 87 -3.57 0.61 -14.56
N GLN A 88 -2.62 -0.32 -14.52
CA GLN A 88 -2.41 -1.38 -15.51
C GLN A 88 -2.78 -2.78 -14.95
N GLY A 89 -3.49 -2.86 -13.83
CA GLY A 89 -3.96 -4.11 -13.23
C GLY A 89 -2.85 -4.94 -12.57
N ARG A 90 -1.72 -4.31 -12.17
CA ARG A 90 -0.52 -4.96 -11.63
C ARG A 90 -0.11 -4.48 -10.24
N PHE A 91 -1.05 -3.92 -9.45
CA PHE A 91 -0.74 -3.42 -8.11
C PHE A 91 -0.08 -4.50 -7.23
N TRP A 92 -0.73 -5.65 -7.05
CA TRP A 92 -0.25 -6.67 -6.12
C TRP A 92 1.07 -7.31 -6.53
N PRO A 93 1.34 -7.63 -7.80
CA PRO A 93 2.68 -8.04 -8.25
C PRO A 93 3.75 -6.98 -7.95
N MET A 94 3.47 -5.70 -8.19
CA MET A 94 4.39 -4.60 -7.86
C MET A 94 4.58 -4.46 -6.34
N PHE A 95 3.51 -4.51 -5.55
CA PHE A 95 3.53 -4.49 -4.08
C PHE A 95 4.49 -5.55 -3.52
N GLU A 96 4.40 -6.79 -4.00
CA GLU A 96 5.27 -7.88 -3.56
C GLU A 96 6.74 -7.63 -3.94
N LEU A 97 7.01 -7.13 -5.14
CA LEU A 97 8.38 -6.82 -5.57
C LEU A 97 9.00 -5.69 -4.75
N LEU A 98 8.25 -4.63 -4.46
CA LEU A 98 8.73 -3.49 -3.69
C LEU A 98 9.13 -3.92 -2.27
N PHE A 99 8.31 -4.69 -1.57
CA PHE A 99 8.65 -5.18 -0.24
C PHE A 99 9.79 -6.21 -0.27
N ARG A 100 9.81 -7.10 -1.26
CA ARG A 100 10.91 -8.08 -1.42
C ARG A 100 12.26 -7.40 -1.61
N ASN A 101 12.28 -6.29 -2.36
CA ASN A 101 13.48 -5.56 -2.73
C ASN A 101 13.59 -4.20 -2.00
N GLN A 102 13.11 -4.10 -0.78
CA GLN A 102 12.99 -2.86 -0.02
C GLN A 102 14.29 -2.04 0.09
N ALA A 103 15.46 -2.67 0.01
CA ALA A 103 16.74 -1.97 0.01
C ALA A 103 17.10 -1.31 -1.35
N HIS A 104 16.29 -1.54 -2.38
CA HIS A 104 16.54 -1.11 -3.75
C HIS A 104 15.27 -0.48 -4.34
N LEU A 105 14.98 0.76 -3.95
CA LEU A 105 13.77 1.52 -4.36
C LEU A 105 14.11 2.83 -5.08
N LYS A 106 15.32 2.93 -5.63
CA LYS A 106 15.66 4.08 -6.47
C LYS A 106 14.90 4.02 -7.80
N GLU A 107 14.78 5.15 -8.46
CA GLU A 107 14.02 5.28 -9.71
C GLU A 107 14.35 4.19 -10.73
N LYS A 108 15.64 3.93 -10.96
CA LYS A 108 16.11 2.85 -11.88
C LYS A 108 15.69 1.44 -11.44
N ASP A 109 15.55 1.23 -10.13
CA ASP A 109 15.10 -0.05 -9.59
C ASP A 109 13.58 -0.20 -9.81
N LEU A 110 12.81 0.88 -9.57
CA LEU A 110 11.38 0.92 -9.83
C LEU A 110 11.05 0.69 -11.31
N GLN A 111 11.84 1.29 -12.23
CA GLN A 111 11.70 1.02 -13.66
C GLN A 111 11.93 -0.46 -14.00
N ARG A 112 12.94 -1.08 -13.40
CA ARG A 112 13.20 -2.52 -13.58
C ARG A 112 12.03 -3.38 -13.09
N TYR A 113 11.43 -3.04 -11.93
CA TYR A 113 10.26 -3.75 -11.42
C TYR A 113 9.03 -3.54 -12.31
N ALA A 114 8.84 -2.35 -12.87
CA ALA A 114 7.79 -2.07 -13.84
C ALA A 114 7.89 -2.97 -15.08
N VAL A 115 9.10 -3.17 -15.61
CA VAL A 115 9.35 -4.13 -16.69
C VAL A 115 9.03 -5.56 -16.24
N GLU A 116 9.49 -5.96 -15.05
CA GLU A 116 9.32 -7.33 -14.52
C GLU A 116 7.84 -7.70 -14.34
N VAL A 117 7.00 -6.76 -13.88
CA VAL A 117 5.56 -7.00 -13.75
C VAL A 117 4.78 -6.81 -15.05
N GLY A 118 5.45 -6.46 -16.14
CA GLY A 118 4.89 -6.40 -17.49
C GLY A 118 4.08 -5.15 -17.78
N LEU A 119 4.51 -3.98 -17.27
CA LEU A 119 3.84 -2.70 -17.57
C LEU A 119 4.17 -2.22 -19.00
N ASP A 120 3.25 -1.47 -19.58
CA ASP A 120 3.55 -0.58 -20.70
C ASP A 120 4.50 0.52 -20.20
N MET A 121 5.75 0.44 -20.64
CA MET A 121 6.81 1.32 -20.14
C MET A 121 6.71 2.75 -20.66
N ALA A 122 6.13 2.97 -21.84
CA ALA A 122 5.88 4.33 -22.33
C ALA A 122 4.87 5.04 -21.44
N ARG A 123 3.80 4.35 -21.09
CA ARG A 123 2.78 4.83 -20.16
C ARG A 123 3.37 5.04 -18.76
N TYR A 124 4.07 4.03 -18.21
CA TYR A 124 4.70 4.11 -16.89
C TYR A 124 5.63 5.32 -16.78
N THR A 125 6.53 5.52 -17.75
CA THR A 125 7.48 6.63 -17.75
C THR A 125 6.76 7.98 -17.75
N ALA A 126 5.78 8.17 -18.63
CA ALA A 126 5.00 9.41 -18.68
C ALA A 126 4.25 9.69 -17.37
N GLU A 127 3.62 8.67 -16.79
CA GLU A 127 2.89 8.79 -15.53
C GLU A 127 3.82 9.15 -14.35
N MET A 128 5.02 8.58 -14.32
CA MET A 128 6.01 8.87 -13.27
C MET A 128 6.64 10.26 -13.44
N ASP A 129 6.98 10.66 -14.67
CA ASP A 129 7.56 11.97 -14.96
C ASP A 129 6.59 13.12 -14.61
N ASP A 130 5.32 12.91 -14.86
CA ASP A 130 4.25 13.88 -14.56
C ASP A 130 3.70 13.77 -13.12
N HIS A 131 4.15 12.81 -12.32
CA HIS A 131 3.69 12.58 -10.94
C HIS A 131 2.17 12.49 -10.81
N ILE A 132 1.49 11.85 -11.77
CA ILE A 132 0.02 11.87 -11.84
C ILE A 132 -0.67 11.20 -10.66
N TYR A 133 0.03 10.32 -9.91
CA TYR A 133 -0.51 9.63 -8.74
C TYR A 133 -0.14 10.29 -7.40
N LEU A 134 0.65 11.35 -7.41
CA LEU A 134 1.06 12.07 -6.21
C LEU A 134 -0.13 12.53 -5.37
N GLN A 135 -1.16 13.06 -6.01
CA GLN A 135 -2.37 13.53 -5.33
C GLN A 135 -3.07 12.39 -4.59
N LYS A 136 -3.24 11.22 -5.22
CA LYS A 136 -3.85 10.05 -4.58
C LYS A 136 -3.06 9.60 -3.36
N VAL A 137 -1.73 9.53 -3.46
CA VAL A 137 -0.86 9.17 -2.32
C VAL A 137 -1.04 10.17 -1.18
N ARG A 138 -1.08 11.47 -1.46
CA ARG A 138 -1.29 12.51 -0.44
C ARG A 138 -2.68 12.43 0.21
N GLU A 139 -3.71 12.10 -0.53
CA GLU A 139 -5.06 11.87 0.01
C GLU A 139 -5.09 10.68 0.96
N HIS A 140 -4.37 9.59 0.65
CA HIS A 140 -4.20 8.45 1.55
C HIS A 140 -3.49 8.87 2.84
N VAL A 141 -2.38 9.62 2.75
CA VAL A 141 -1.65 10.13 3.92
C VAL A 141 -2.55 10.99 4.79
N GLU A 142 -3.30 11.92 4.19
CA GLU A 142 -4.21 12.79 4.92
C GLU A 142 -5.33 12.00 5.60
N SER A 143 -5.88 10.99 4.94
CA SER A 143 -6.89 10.11 5.54
C SER A 143 -6.33 9.34 6.75
N GLY A 144 -5.09 8.90 6.67
CA GLY A 144 -4.38 8.26 7.78
C GLY A 144 -4.18 9.20 8.96
N ARG A 145 -3.70 10.42 8.71
CA ARG A 145 -3.53 11.45 9.75
C ARG A 145 -4.83 11.76 10.46
N ARG A 146 -5.92 11.95 9.71
CA ARG A 146 -7.27 12.19 10.26
C ARG A 146 -7.84 10.99 11.00
N SER A 147 -7.38 9.78 10.69
CA SER A 147 -7.72 8.55 11.41
C SER A 147 -6.83 8.31 12.63
N HIS A 148 -5.99 9.30 12.99
CA HIS A 148 -5.02 9.20 14.09
C HIS A 148 -4.03 8.04 13.93
N ILE A 149 -3.69 7.69 12.68
CA ILE A 149 -2.64 6.74 12.39
C ILE A 149 -1.30 7.44 12.67
N LEU A 150 -0.69 7.11 13.81
CA LEU A 150 0.56 7.70 14.27
C LEU A 150 1.77 6.81 14.00
N SER A 151 1.53 5.56 13.67
CA SER A 151 2.56 4.57 13.29
C SER A 151 2.00 3.63 12.23
N LEU A 152 2.90 3.01 11.46
CA LEU A 152 2.57 2.33 10.21
C LEU A 152 1.83 1.00 10.34
N ILE A 153 1.46 0.54 11.54
CA ILE A 153 0.58 -0.62 11.70
C ILE A 153 -0.40 -0.37 12.84
N HIS A 154 -1.67 -0.16 12.49
CA HIS A 154 -2.79 -0.33 13.38
C HIS A 154 -3.65 -1.48 12.86
N ILE A 155 -3.76 -2.53 13.68
CA ILE A 155 -4.66 -3.67 13.46
C ILE A 155 -5.90 -3.44 14.30
#